data_4001261e27b9003734afd6396fb02bd9
#
_entry.id   4001261e27b9003734afd6396fb02bd9
#
_cell.length_a   1.000
_cell.length_b   1.000
_cell.length_c   1.000
_cell.angle_alpha   90.00
_cell.angle_beta   90.00
_cell.angle_gamma   90.00
#
_symmetry.space_group_name_H-M   'P 1'
#
loop_
_entity.id
_entity.type
_entity.pdbx_description
1 polymer ?
#
loop_
_entity_poly.entity_id
_entity_poly.type
_entity_poly.pdbx_seq_one_letter_code
_entity_poly.pdbx_strand_id
1 'polypeptide(L)'
;MAEGIKRVINPKFKYWILNYAFGYILMLIGTFSTILIQSSSIFTSTLTPMVGIGLIEVETVYPLFLGSNIGTTFTAILAALTESGPKLKHTIQGALVHLFFNVIGILIFYPFPPLRYFLIQCLIFFLLK
;
A
#
# COMPACT_ATOMS: atom_id res chain seq x y z
N MET A 1 9.94 -24.92 8.42
CA MET A 1 8.93 -23.96 8.91
C MET A 1 8.94 -22.66 8.09
N ALA A 2 10.09 -21.99 7.89
CA ALA A 2 10.19 -20.74 7.12
C ALA A 2 9.70 -20.84 5.66
N GLU A 3 9.97 -21.95 4.94
CA GLU A 3 9.51 -22.13 3.56
C GLU A 3 7.99 -22.29 3.42
N GLY A 4 7.35 -22.93 4.38
CA GLY A 4 5.89 -23.04 4.41
C GLY A 4 5.24 -21.67 4.61
N ILE A 5 5.77 -20.87 5.51
CA ILE A 5 5.31 -19.49 5.76
C ILE A 5 5.49 -18.61 4.51
N LYS A 6 6.64 -18.71 3.84
CA LYS A 6 6.91 -18.00 2.58
C LYS A 6 5.89 -18.30 1.49
N ARG A 7 5.50 -19.58 1.32
CA ARG A 7 4.50 -19.98 0.31
C ARG A 7 3.10 -19.44 0.61
N VAL A 8 2.75 -19.30 1.88
CA VAL A 8 1.45 -18.75 2.28
C VAL A 8 1.41 -17.23 2.08
N ILE A 9 2.51 -16.55 2.39
CA ILE A 9 2.60 -15.08 2.30
C ILE A 9 2.78 -14.62 0.85
N ASN A 10 3.51 -15.38 0.03
CA ASN A 10 3.80 -15.05 -1.37
C ASN A 10 3.20 -16.09 -2.33
N PRO A 11 1.87 -16.23 -2.42
CA PRO A 11 1.26 -17.17 -3.33
C PRO A 11 1.51 -16.75 -4.77
N LYS A 12 2.02 -17.67 -5.59
CA LYS A 12 2.17 -17.49 -7.04
C LYS A 12 1.06 -18.27 -7.74
N PHE A 13 0.12 -17.55 -8.31
CA PHE A 13 -0.98 -18.15 -9.05
C PHE A 13 -0.58 -18.39 -10.51
N LYS A 14 -1.03 -19.50 -11.07
CA LYS A 14 -0.79 -19.87 -12.47
C LYS A 14 -1.40 -18.86 -13.44
N TYR A 15 -2.50 -18.21 -13.05
CA TYR A 15 -3.21 -17.24 -13.87
C TYR A 15 -2.88 -15.81 -13.40
N TRP A 16 -2.49 -14.95 -14.34
CA TRP A 16 -2.16 -13.55 -14.09
C TRP A 16 -3.31 -12.76 -13.44
N ILE A 17 -4.57 -13.09 -13.81
CA ILE A 17 -5.77 -12.49 -13.23
C ILE A 17 -5.86 -12.73 -11.72
N LEU A 18 -5.52 -13.95 -11.26
CA LEU A 18 -5.52 -14.29 -9.84
C LEU A 18 -4.45 -13.52 -9.07
N ASN A 19 -3.27 -13.32 -9.65
CA ASN A 19 -2.22 -12.51 -9.05
C ASN A 19 -2.65 -11.04 -8.91
N TYR A 20 -3.38 -10.51 -9.90
CA TYR A 20 -3.95 -9.16 -9.81
C TYR A 20 -5.02 -9.05 -8.74
N ALA A 21 -5.97 -9.97 -8.70
CA ALA A 21 -7.01 -10.01 -7.68
C ALA A 21 -6.41 -10.13 -6.27
N PHE A 22 -5.39 -10.95 -6.10
CA PHE A 22 -4.67 -11.09 -4.83
C PHE A 22 -3.99 -9.78 -4.41
N GLY A 23 -3.42 -9.04 -5.35
CA GLY A 23 -2.84 -7.74 -5.05
C GLY A 23 -3.85 -6.71 -4.55
N TYR A 24 -5.09 -6.69 -5.07
CA TYR A 24 -6.15 -5.84 -4.52
C TYR A 24 -6.57 -6.28 -3.11
N ILE A 25 -6.58 -7.58 -2.82
CA ILE A 25 -6.80 -8.08 -1.44
C ILE A 25 -5.68 -7.59 -0.52
N LEU A 26 -4.43 -7.64 -0.95
CA LEU A 26 -3.31 -7.10 -0.19
C LEU A 26 -3.42 -5.60 0.05
N MET A 27 -3.90 -4.82 -0.94
CA MET A 27 -4.18 -3.39 -0.75
C MET A 27 -5.23 -3.17 0.33
N LEU A 28 -6.32 -3.95 0.33
CA LEU A 28 -7.34 -3.86 1.38
C LEU A 28 -6.73 -4.20 2.75
N ILE A 29 -5.93 -5.25 2.85
CA ILE A 29 -5.24 -5.62 4.09
C ILE A 29 -4.36 -4.46 4.57
N GLY A 30 -3.55 -3.87 3.69
CA GLY A 30 -2.71 -2.71 4.02
C GLY A 30 -3.53 -1.50 4.50
N THR A 31 -4.66 -1.23 3.83
CA THR A 31 -5.59 -0.16 4.20
C THR A 31 -6.15 -0.38 5.60
N PHE A 32 -6.75 -1.55 5.85
CA PHE A 32 -7.34 -1.87 7.15
C PHE A 32 -6.31 -1.90 8.26
N SER A 33 -5.14 -2.50 8.02
CA SER A 33 -4.05 -2.53 9.01
C SER A 33 -3.62 -1.13 9.42
N THR A 34 -3.47 -0.23 8.45
CA THR A 34 -3.08 1.17 8.72
C THR A 34 -4.18 1.93 9.46
N ILE A 35 -5.45 1.71 9.15
CA ILE A 35 -6.58 2.31 9.87
C ILE A 35 -6.58 1.84 11.34
N LEU A 36 -6.36 0.55 11.58
CA LEU A 36 -6.34 -0.01 12.93
C LEU A 36 -5.15 0.48 13.76
N ILE A 37 -3.96 0.50 13.15
CA ILE A 37 -2.72 0.95 13.80
C ILE A 37 -2.68 2.48 13.90
N GLN A 38 -3.44 3.18 13.05
CA GLN A 38 -3.44 4.65 12.89
C GLN A 38 -2.05 5.22 12.56
N SER A 39 -1.16 4.40 12.00
CA SER A 39 0.20 4.79 11.63
C SER A 39 0.72 3.95 10.46
N SER A 40 0.82 4.58 9.30
CA SER A 40 1.45 3.97 8.13
C SER A 40 2.96 3.75 8.34
N SER A 41 3.61 4.62 9.11
CA SER A 41 5.03 4.50 9.41
C SER A 41 5.34 3.25 10.23
N ILE A 42 4.53 2.93 11.24
CA ILE A 42 4.67 1.69 12.02
C ILE A 42 4.45 0.47 11.11
N PHE A 43 3.39 0.50 10.29
CA PHE A 43 3.09 -0.58 9.36
C PHE A 43 4.23 -0.81 8.36
N THR A 44 4.73 0.23 7.71
CA THR A 44 5.81 0.13 6.71
C THR A 44 7.15 -0.26 7.34
N SER A 45 7.49 0.29 8.52
CA SER A 45 8.73 -0.06 9.21
C SER A 45 8.73 -1.50 9.75
N THR A 46 7.57 -2.08 9.99
CA THR A 46 7.45 -3.51 10.34
C THR A 46 7.65 -4.41 9.12
N LEU A 47 7.11 -4.04 7.96
CA LEU A 47 7.22 -4.85 6.75
C LEU A 47 8.61 -4.76 6.10
N THR A 48 9.29 -3.62 6.20
CA THR A 48 10.59 -3.41 5.56
C THR A 48 11.65 -4.45 5.97
N PRO A 49 11.90 -4.74 7.25
CA PRO A 49 12.85 -5.79 7.63
C PRO A 49 12.39 -7.19 7.19
N MET A 50 11.09 -7.46 7.09
CA MET A 50 10.57 -8.74 6.61
C MET A 50 10.90 -8.96 5.13
N VAL A 51 10.94 -7.89 4.33
CA VAL A 51 11.46 -7.95 2.95
C VAL A 51 12.97 -8.18 2.98
N GLY A 52 13.70 -7.48 3.85
CA GLY A 52 15.16 -7.59 3.95
C GLY A 52 15.65 -9.00 4.27
N ILE A 53 14.96 -9.74 5.13
CA ILE A 53 15.27 -11.15 5.43
C ILE A 53 14.68 -12.13 4.40
N GLY A 54 14.03 -11.62 3.34
CA GLY A 54 13.43 -12.42 2.28
C GLY A 54 12.21 -13.23 2.72
N LEU A 55 11.50 -12.83 3.76
CA LEU A 55 10.26 -13.46 4.20
C LEU A 55 9.09 -13.05 3.30
N ILE A 56 9.04 -11.77 2.90
CA ILE A 56 8.03 -11.20 2.00
C ILE A 56 8.74 -10.74 0.72
N GLU A 57 8.18 -11.10 -0.44
CA GLU A 57 8.66 -10.62 -1.74
C GLU A 57 8.23 -9.17 -1.98
N VAL A 58 9.02 -8.42 -2.75
CA VAL A 58 8.73 -7.00 -3.08
C VAL A 58 7.39 -6.88 -3.80
N GLU A 59 7.04 -7.86 -4.66
CA GLU A 59 5.76 -7.90 -5.36
C GLU A 59 4.56 -8.01 -4.40
N THR A 60 4.74 -8.67 -3.27
CA THR A 60 3.70 -8.82 -2.22
C THR A 60 3.61 -7.58 -1.35
N VAL A 61 4.74 -6.99 -0.98
CA VAL A 61 4.76 -5.81 -0.11
C VAL A 61 4.31 -4.54 -0.83
N TYR A 62 4.53 -4.45 -2.13
CA TYR A 62 4.17 -3.27 -2.92
C TYR A 62 2.67 -2.90 -2.83
N PRO A 63 1.72 -3.83 -3.09
CA PRO A 63 0.30 -3.52 -2.90
C PRO A 63 -0.07 -3.26 -1.44
N LEU A 64 0.59 -3.87 -0.46
CA LEU A 64 0.39 -3.57 0.97
C LEU A 64 0.73 -2.10 1.28
N PHE A 65 1.83 -1.58 0.72
CA PHE A 65 2.22 -0.17 0.90
C PHE A 65 1.25 0.78 0.20
N LEU A 66 0.78 0.44 -1.00
CA LEU A 66 -0.25 1.23 -1.68
C LEU A 66 -1.55 1.31 -0.85
N GLY A 67 -1.97 0.19 -0.29
CA GLY A 67 -3.11 0.13 0.61
C GLY A 67 -2.89 0.95 1.88
N SER A 68 -1.71 0.88 2.47
CA SER A 68 -1.34 1.69 3.64
C SER A 68 -1.48 3.20 3.37
N ASN A 69 -1.12 3.66 2.18
CA ASN A 69 -1.31 5.06 1.79
C ASN A 69 -2.79 5.45 1.75
N ILE A 70 -3.67 4.58 1.24
CA ILE A 70 -5.13 4.80 1.27
C ILE A 70 -5.61 4.83 2.73
N GLY A 71 -5.16 3.91 3.57
CA GLY A 71 -5.50 3.88 5.00
C GLY A 71 -5.15 5.19 5.71
N THR A 72 -3.98 5.76 5.41
CA THR A 72 -3.57 7.07 5.95
C THR A 72 -4.50 8.19 5.51
N THR A 73 -4.92 8.21 4.24
CA THR A 73 -5.85 9.24 3.76
C THR A 73 -7.24 9.07 4.36
N PHE A 74 -7.66 7.84 4.60
CA PHE A 74 -8.93 7.58 5.27
C PHE A 74 -8.91 8.07 6.72
N THR A 75 -7.84 7.83 7.46
CA THR A 75 -7.69 8.37 8.82
C THR A 75 -7.65 9.89 8.84
N ALA A 76 -7.05 10.53 7.82
CA ALA A 76 -7.08 11.99 7.67
C ALA A 76 -8.50 12.53 7.44
N ILE A 77 -9.33 11.81 6.66
CA ILE A 77 -10.74 12.17 6.47
C ILE A 77 -11.51 12.05 7.80
N LEU A 78 -11.30 10.96 8.54
CA LEU A 78 -11.93 10.78 9.85
C LEU A 78 -11.55 11.91 10.81
N ALA A 79 -10.27 12.30 10.84
CA ALA A 79 -9.80 13.43 11.64
C ALA A 79 -10.44 14.75 11.17
N ALA A 80 -10.57 14.96 9.85
CA ALA A 80 -11.22 16.16 9.31
C ALA A 80 -12.68 16.27 9.73
N LEU A 81 -13.40 15.17 9.90
CA LEU A 81 -14.81 15.16 10.32
C LEU A 81 -15.00 15.52 11.81
N THR A 82 -13.93 15.52 12.61
CA THR A 82 -14.01 15.98 14.01
C THR A 82 -13.91 17.49 14.14
N GLU A 83 -13.49 18.19 13.07
CA GLU A 83 -13.45 19.67 13.05
C GLU A 83 -14.86 20.26 12.99
N SER A 84 -15.00 21.50 13.47
CA SER A 84 -16.27 22.24 13.50
C SER A 84 -16.14 23.62 12.90
N GLY A 85 -17.25 24.16 12.41
CA GLY A 85 -17.31 25.53 11.90
C GLY A 85 -16.66 25.71 10.52
N PRO A 86 -16.18 26.92 10.20
CA PRO A 86 -15.67 27.24 8.85
C PRO A 86 -14.42 26.46 8.44
N LYS A 87 -13.66 25.93 9.40
CA LYS A 87 -12.45 25.13 9.15
C LYS A 87 -12.78 23.75 8.56
N LEU A 88 -13.91 23.15 8.92
CA LEU A 88 -14.35 21.85 8.45
C LEU A 88 -14.25 21.69 6.93
N LYS A 89 -14.74 22.68 6.18
CA LYS A 89 -14.73 22.66 4.71
C LYS A 89 -13.31 22.55 4.16
N HIS A 90 -12.38 23.35 4.64
CA HIS A 90 -11.01 23.37 4.14
C HIS A 90 -10.23 22.12 4.55
N THR A 91 -10.47 21.60 5.76
CA THR A 91 -9.83 20.38 6.24
C THR A 91 -10.30 19.17 5.44
N ILE A 92 -11.59 19.05 5.15
CA ILE A 92 -12.13 17.97 4.30
C ILE A 92 -11.59 18.10 2.87
N GLN A 93 -11.52 19.33 2.31
CA GLN A 93 -10.94 19.51 0.98
C GLN A 93 -9.50 19.02 0.90
N GLY A 94 -8.66 19.34 1.88
CA GLY A 94 -7.28 18.88 1.95
C GLY A 94 -7.18 17.34 2.05
N ALA A 95 -7.99 16.72 2.89
CA ALA A 95 -8.04 15.27 3.05
C ALA A 95 -8.51 14.56 1.76
N LEU A 96 -9.50 15.12 1.06
CA LEU A 96 -9.97 14.60 -0.23
C LEU A 96 -8.92 14.73 -1.34
N VAL A 97 -8.21 15.85 -1.42
CA VAL A 97 -7.10 16.01 -2.39
C VAL A 97 -6.05 14.92 -2.18
N HIS A 98 -5.69 14.64 -0.93
CA HIS A 98 -4.73 13.58 -0.60
C HIS A 98 -5.28 12.19 -0.99
N LEU A 99 -6.56 11.90 -0.72
CA LEU A 99 -7.19 10.65 -1.12
C LEU A 99 -7.18 10.48 -2.64
N PHE A 100 -7.64 11.49 -3.38
CA PHE A 100 -7.68 11.44 -4.85
C PHE A 100 -6.28 11.28 -5.45
N PHE A 101 -5.28 11.95 -4.92
CA PHE A 101 -3.89 11.78 -5.34
C PHE A 101 -3.44 10.32 -5.23
N ASN A 102 -3.68 9.67 -4.09
CA ASN A 102 -3.31 8.27 -3.90
C ASN A 102 -4.12 7.32 -4.78
N VAL A 103 -5.44 7.52 -4.91
CA VAL A 103 -6.31 6.69 -5.75
C VAL A 103 -5.92 6.80 -7.21
N ILE A 104 -5.71 8.01 -7.73
CA ILE A 104 -5.28 8.24 -9.12
C ILE A 104 -3.89 7.63 -9.35
N GLY A 105 -2.96 7.81 -8.41
CA GLY A 105 -1.64 7.18 -8.48
C GLY A 105 -1.73 5.66 -8.59
N ILE A 106 -2.56 5.03 -7.77
CA ILE A 106 -2.78 3.58 -7.83
C ILE A 106 -3.41 3.17 -9.16
N LEU A 107 -4.43 3.88 -9.66
CA LEU A 107 -5.09 3.58 -10.91
C LEU A 107 -4.16 3.70 -12.13
N ILE A 108 -3.17 4.59 -12.08
CA ILE A 108 -2.19 4.76 -13.15
C ILE A 108 -1.09 3.69 -13.06
N PHE A 109 -0.50 3.49 -11.88
CA PHE A 109 0.71 2.69 -11.75
C PHE A 109 0.44 1.20 -11.48
N TYR A 110 -0.64 0.85 -10.80
CA TYR A 110 -0.86 -0.53 -10.39
C TYR A 110 -1.39 -1.44 -11.49
N PRO A 111 -2.40 -1.03 -12.33
CA PRO A 111 -2.98 -1.91 -13.35
C PRO A 111 -2.03 -2.22 -14.51
N PHE A 112 -1.00 -1.40 -14.73
CA PHE A 112 -0.07 -1.56 -15.85
C PHE A 112 1.20 -2.28 -15.39
N PRO A 113 1.37 -3.60 -15.73
CA PRO A 113 2.52 -4.38 -15.33
C PRO A 113 3.87 -3.72 -15.67
N PRO A 114 4.08 -3.21 -16.91
CA PRO A 114 5.37 -2.61 -17.27
C PRO A 114 5.71 -1.39 -16.41
N LEU A 115 4.71 -0.60 -16.03
CA LEU A 115 4.91 0.61 -15.23
C LEU A 115 5.25 0.25 -13.77
N ARG A 116 4.58 -0.76 -13.23
CA ARG A 116 4.84 -1.29 -11.89
C ARG A 116 6.25 -1.89 -11.80
N TYR A 117 6.62 -2.75 -12.75
CA TYR A 117 7.96 -3.35 -12.78
C TYR A 117 9.06 -2.33 -13.00
N PHE A 118 8.82 -1.34 -13.85
CA PHE A 118 9.75 -0.24 -14.08
C PHE A 118 10.06 0.53 -12.77
N LEU A 119 9.04 0.90 -12.00
CA LEU A 119 9.22 1.57 -10.71
C LEU A 119 10.01 0.71 -9.72
N ILE A 120 9.66 -0.58 -9.60
CA ILE A 120 10.35 -1.51 -8.71
C ILE A 120 11.81 -1.69 -9.14
N GLN A 121 12.06 -1.87 -10.44
CA GLN A 121 13.42 -2.03 -10.96
C GLN A 121 14.25 -0.75 -10.85
N CYS A 122 13.67 0.42 -11.09
CA CYS A 122 14.36 1.69 -10.87
C CYS A 122 14.78 1.86 -9.40
N LEU A 123 13.89 1.55 -8.46
CA LEU A 123 14.21 1.60 -7.03
C LEU A 123 15.33 0.61 -6.66
N ILE A 124 15.24 -0.63 -7.14
CA ILE A 124 16.27 -1.65 -6.90
C ILE A 124 17.62 -1.21 -7.49
N PHE A 125 17.61 -0.69 -8.72
CA PHE A 125 18.84 -0.21 -9.38
C PHE A 125 19.50 0.96 -8.63
N PHE A 126 18.69 1.90 -8.11
CA PHE A 126 19.20 3.03 -7.32
C PHE A 126 19.74 2.62 -5.95
N LEU A 127 19.20 1.56 -5.34
CA LEU A 127 19.59 1.11 -4.00
C LEU A 127 20.77 0.13 -4.02
N LEU A 128 21.06 -0.53 -5.16
CA LEU A 128 22.15 -1.51 -5.31
C LEU A 128 23.42 -0.91 -5.93
N LYS A 129 23.46 0.41 -6.18
CA LYS A 129 24.63 1.14 -6.62
C LYS A 129 25.25 1.90 -5.46
#